data_d828213dfb3423aa39d59a37332045f7
#
_entry.id   d828213dfb3423aa39d59a37332045f7
#
_cell.length_a   1.000
_cell.length_b   1.000
_cell.length_c   1.000
_cell.angle_alpha   90.00
_cell.angle_beta   90.00
_cell.angle_gamma   90.00
#
_symmetry.space_group_name_H-M   'P 1'
#
loop_
_entity.id
_entity.type
_entity.pdbx_description
1 polymer ?
#
loop_
_entity_poly.entity_id
_entity_poly.type
_entity_poly.pdbx_seq_one_letter_code
_entity_poly.pdbx_strand_id
1 'polypeptide(L)'
;MAPRLSVSQITTLRSSFADDVRDYVEAGLDGIGVWELKLGEGSDGAALEALEASGLESAAAIPLVPSVLPLPLLGGPEEPGERVDAFCRSLERLAPFQPSSIVCLTGTGLGRDADAARSIAVDGLATIAREAERLGLRVGLEPYQRVGGEEWSIVSSIPEAVELIRDAGDSPALGIQFDSWHLWNTPTLYDDIEREIDRFVGVHVADYREPTRGWADRALPGHGVGDIPRIVRALHAAGWDGLYDIEIFSDDGTFGAEYHDSFWAARATETLARACTAFEHCWSAGPPSVAPRRQTVKEWR
;
A
#
# COMPACT_ATOMS: atom_id res chain seq x y z
N MET A 1 14.99 14.24 11.66
CA MET A 1 14.11 15.08 10.82
C MET A 1 12.67 14.71 11.12
N ALA A 2 11.71 15.60 10.89
CA ALA A 2 10.29 15.23 10.91
C ALA A 2 10.03 14.23 9.77
N PRO A 3 9.09 13.29 9.95
CA PRO A 3 8.72 12.37 8.88
C PRO A 3 8.02 13.14 7.76
N ARG A 4 8.17 12.69 6.54
CA ARG A 4 7.42 13.19 5.40
C ARG A 4 6.13 12.37 5.27
N LEU A 5 4.99 13.04 5.23
CA LEU A 5 3.69 12.39 5.34
C LEU A 5 2.84 12.62 4.08
N SER A 6 2.24 11.55 3.59
CA SER A 6 1.20 11.58 2.57
C SER A 6 -0.04 10.81 3.03
N VAL A 7 -1.12 10.98 2.31
CA VAL A 7 -2.35 10.21 2.49
C VAL A 7 -2.76 9.64 1.13
N SER A 8 -3.04 8.35 1.09
CA SER A 8 -3.57 7.66 -0.08
C SER A 8 -5.03 8.10 -0.33
N GLN A 9 -5.37 8.41 -1.57
CA GLN A 9 -6.69 8.90 -1.97
C GLN A 9 -7.85 7.93 -1.68
N ILE A 10 -7.57 6.65 -1.41
CA ILE A 10 -8.58 5.72 -0.92
C ILE A 10 -9.08 6.11 0.47
N THR A 11 -8.25 6.74 1.29
CA THR A 11 -8.62 7.21 2.64
C THR A 11 -9.75 8.25 2.59
N THR A 12 -9.80 9.02 1.50
CA THR A 12 -10.81 10.04 1.21
C THR A 12 -11.64 9.67 -0.02
N LEU A 13 -12.04 8.41 -0.15
CA LEU A 13 -12.66 7.83 -1.37
C LEU A 13 -13.75 8.70 -1.98
N ARG A 14 -14.57 9.38 -1.17
CA ARG A 14 -15.71 10.17 -1.63
C ARG A 14 -15.35 11.56 -2.19
N SER A 15 -14.11 12.01 -1.98
CA SER A 15 -13.65 13.30 -2.53
C SER A 15 -13.25 13.16 -3.99
N SER A 16 -13.37 14.24 -4.75
CA SER A 16 -12.77 14.33 -6.07
C SER A 16 -11.24 14.48 -5.97
N PHE A 17 -10.52 14.24 -7.07
CA PHE A 17 -9.07 14.45 -7.12
C PHE A 17 -8.70 15.90 -6.73
N ALA A 18 -9.41 16.89 -7.26
CA ALA A 18 -9.15 18.30 -6.99
C ALA A 18 -9.45 18.68 -5.53
N ASP A 19 -10.50 18.10 -4.92
CA ASP A 19 -10.79 18.30 -3.51
C ASP A 19 -9.72 17.69 -2.64
N ASP A 20 -9.24 16.47 -2.95
CA ASP A 20 -8.14 15.84 -2.23
C ASP A 20 -6.88 16.71 -2.26
N VAL A 21 -6.47 17.19 -3.44
CA VAL A 21 -5.30 18.05 -3.58
C VAL A 21 -5.42 19.29 -2.67
N ARG A 22 -6.57 19.98 -2.72
CA ARG A 22 -6.82 21.16 -1.86
C ARG A 22 -6.76 20.81 -0.38
N ASP A 23 -7.51 19.79 0.03
CA ASP A 23 -7.66 19.44 1.44
C ASP A 23 -6.36 18.88 2.03
N TYR A 24 -5.52 18.22 1.21
CA TYR A 24 -4.21 17.70 1.62
C TYR A 24 -3.19 18.84 1.83
N VAL A 25 -3.20 19.84 0.95
CA VAL A 25 -2.41 21.07 1.15
C VAL A 25 -2.83 21.79 2.42
N GLU A 26 -4.15 21.95 2.65
CA GLU A 26 -4.68 22.58 3.86
C GLU A 26 -4.34 21.81 5.13
N ALA A 27 -4.24 20.48 5.05
CA ALA A 27 -3.82 19.61 6.14
C ALA A 27 -2.29 19.65 6.40
N GLY A 28 -1.51 20.30 5.54
CA GLY A 28 -0.06 20.41 5.67
C GLY A 28 0.71 19.14 5.33
N LEU A 29 0.15 18.28 4.46
CA LEU A 29 0.80 17.09 3.98
C LEU A 29 1.93 17.41 3.00
N ASP A 30 2.94 16.52 2.92
CA ASP A 30 4.05 16.61 1.97
C ASP A 30 3.70 15.93 0.63
N GLY A 31 2.74 15.02 0.62
CA GLY A 31 2.40 14.25 -0.59
C GLY A 31 0.98 13.69 -0.61
N ILE A 32 0.69 13.01 -1.71
CA ILE A 32 -0.59 12.39 -2.02
C ILE A 32 -0.36 11.02 -2.66
N GLY A 33 -1.01 9.98 -2.13
CA GLY A 33 -1.07 8.66 -2.80
C GLY A 33 -2.14 8.69 -3.88
N VAL A 34 -1.74 8.57 -5.14
CA VAL A 34 -2.62 8.75 -6.29
C VAL A 34 -3.37 7.47 -6.64
N TRP A 35 -4.69 7.52 -6.71
CA TRP A 35 -5.51 6.41 -7.19
C TRP A 35 -6.03 6.69 -8.60
N GLU A 36 -5.65 5.85 -9.56
CA GLU A 36 -6.08 6.01 -10.96
C GLU A 36 -7.61 6.06 -11.11
N LEU A 37 -8.34 5.38 -10.22
CA LEU A 37 -9.80 5.41 -10.21
C LEU A 37 -10.41 6.82 -10.01
N LYS A 38 -9.64 7.76 -9.44
CA LYS A 38 -10.05 9.18 -9.28
C LYS A 38 -9.71 10.06 -10.47
N LEU A 39 -8.97 9.53 -11.42
CA LEU A 39 -8.70 10.18 -12.69
C LEU A 39 -9.86 9.86 -13.66
N GLY A 40 -10.81 10.77 -13.78
CA GLY A 40 -11.93 10.65 -14.71
C GLY A 40 -11.46 10.61 -16.17
N GLU A 41 -12.33 10.18 -17.08
CA GLU A 41 -12.02 10.19 -18.50
C GLU A 41 -11.74 11.61 -19.00
N GLY A 42 -10.56 11.83 -19.59
CA GLY A 42 -10.13 13.13 -20.11
C GLY A 42 -9.77 14.20 -19.07
N SER A 43 -9.69 13.83 -17.77
CA SER A 43 -9.37 14.76 -16.69
C SER A 43 -7.89 14.77 -16.28
N ASP A 44 -7.06 13.93 -16.86
CA ASP A 44 -5.66 13.72 -16.46
C ASP A 44 -4.85 15.02 -16.51
N GLY A 45 -5.02 15.85 -17.54
CA GLY A 45 -4.34 17.14 -17.64
C GLY A 45 -4.69 18.11 -16.50
N ALA A 46 -5.97 18.23 -16.17
CA ALA A 46 -6.41 19.08 -15.07
C ALA A 46 -5.96 18.56 -13.70
N ALA A 47 -5.95 17.23 -13.51
CA ALA A 47 -5.46 16.60 -12.30
C ALA A 47 -3.95 16.83 -12.12
N LEU A 48 -3.18 16.70 -13.21
CA LEU A 48 -1.74 16.96 -13.22
C LEU A 48 -1.43 18.44 -12.91
N GLU A 49 -2.11 19.37 -13.58
CA GLU A 49 -1.97 20.81 -13.30
C GLU A 49 -2.28 21.15 -11.84
N ALA A 50 -3.33 20.55 -11.27
CA ALA A 50 -3.68 20.75 -9.86
C ALA A 50 -2.61 20.22 -8.93
N LEU A 51 -2.06 19.04 -9.21
CA LEU A 51 -0.99 18.44 -8.41
C LEU A 51 0.30 19.27 -8.49
N GLU A 52 0.74 19.65 -9.69
CA GLU A 52 1.93 20.48 -9.88
C GLU A 52 1.82 21.84 -9.16
N ALA A 53 0.64 22.48 -9.24
CA ALA A 53 0.40 23.77 -8.59
C ALA A 53 0.36 23.65 -7.06
N SER A 54 0.07 22.49 -6.52
CA SER A 54 -0.07 22.25 -5.06
C SER A 54 1.27 22.16 -4.33
N GLY A 55 2.31 21.70 -5.02
CA GLY A 55 3.60 21.34 -4.42
C GLY A 55 3.61 20.03 -3.65
N LEU A 56 2.50 19.26 -3.65
CA LEU A 56 2.47 17.91 -3.11
C LEU A 56 3.28 16.97 -4.00
N GLU A 57 4.04 16.06 -3.38
CA GLU A 57 4.72 14.99 -4.10
C GLU A 57 3.76 13.80 -4.30
N SER A 58 3.84 13.14 -5.45
CA SER A 58 3.11 11.90 -5.67
C SER A 58 3.81 10.75 -4.94
N ALA A 59 3.14 10.18 -3.94
CA ALA A 59 3.60 9.03 -3.17
C ALA A 59 3.40 7.72 -3.96
N ALA A 60 2.77 6.71 -3.39
CA ALA A 60 2.40 5.53 -4.13
C ALA A 60 1.25 5.82 -5.10
N ALA A 61 1.27 5.25 -6.31
CA ALA A 61 0.14 5.29 -7.22
C ALA A 61 -0.47 3.89 -7.39
N ILE A 62 -1.80 3.82 -7.38
CA ILE A 62 -2.53 2.57 -7.48
C ILE A 62 -3.25 2.49 -8.84
N PRO A 63 -2.87 1.52 -9.71
CA PRO A 63 -3.49 1.30 -11.01
C PRO A 63 -4.93 0.79 -10.90
N LEU A 64 -5.74 0.99 -11.94
CA LEU A 64 -7.09 0.39 -12.04
C LEU A 64 -7.06 -1.15 -12.01
N VAL A 65 -6.04 -1.74 -12.60
CA VAL A 65 -5.81 -3.19 -12.58
C VAL A 65 -4.45 -3.44 -11.92
N PRO A 66 -4.39 -3.51 -10.58
CA PRO A 66 -3.12 -3.49 -9.84
C PRO A 66 -2.44 -4.86 -9.71
N SER A 67 -2.85 -5.88 -10.46
CA SER A 67 -2.32 -7.23 -10.27
C SER A 67 -2.09 -8.00 -11.56
N VAL A 68 -1.16 -8.96 -11.50
CA VAL A 68 -0.83 -9.89 -12.61
C VAL A 68 -1.86 -10.99 -12.76
N LEU A 69 -2.23 -11.65 -11.66
CA LEU A 69 -3.28 -12.67 -11.59
C LEU A 69 -4.61 -12.01 -11.19
N PRO A 70 -5.76 -12.65 -11.43
CA PRO A 70 -7.06 -12.11 -11.06
C PRO A 70 -7.16 -11.72 -9.59
N LEU A 71 -7.92 -10.65 -9.34
CA LEU A 71 -8.31 -10.20 -8.00
C LEU A 71 -9.83 -10.19 -7.91
N PRO A 72 -10.45 -10.99 -7.02
CA PRO A 72 -11.91 -11.16 -6.99
C PRO A 72 -12.69 -9.86 -6.72
N LEU A 73 -12.10 -8.92 -5.94
CA LEU A 73 -12.82 -7.74 -5.45
C LEU A 73 -12.56 -6.46 -6.27
N LEU A 74 -11.46 -6.39 -7.00
CA LEU A 74 -11.12 -5.17 -7.78
C LEU A 74 -11.42 -5.31 -9.27
N GLY A 75 -12.00 -6.43 -9.69
CA GLY A 75 -12.37 -6.65 -11.07
C GLY A 75 -11.20 -6.67 -12.06
N GLY A 76 -11.49 -6.43 -13.34
CA GLY A 76 -10.52 -6.44 -14.42
C GLY A 76 -10.53 -7.72 -15.23
N PRO A 77 -9.64 -7.88 -16.22
CA PRO A 77 -9.56 -9.05 -17.06
C PRO A 77 -9.32 -10.35 -16.28
N GLU A 78 -9.88 -11.46 -16.73
CA GLU A 78 -9.61 -12.79 -16.16
C GLU A 78 -8.28 -13.36 -16.64
N GLU A 79 -7.85 -13.00 -17.84
CA GLU A 79 -6.61 -13.49 -18.44
C GLU A 79 -5.41 -12.69 -17.95
N PRO A 80 -4.37 -13.34 -17.37
CA PRO A 80 -3.20 -12.65 -16.83
C PRO A 80 -2.48 -11.75 -17.85
N GLY A 81 -2.37 -12.16 -19.11
CA GLY A 81 -1.75 -11.35 -20.15
C GLY A 81 -2.49 -10.01 -20.36
N GLU A 82 -3.81 -10.03 -20.38
CA GLU A 82 -4.63 -8.82 -20.51
C GLU A 82 -4.52 -7.90 -19.28
N ARG A 83 -4.31 -8.49 -18.08
CA ARG A 83 -4.07 -7.72 -16.85
C ARG A 83 -2.71 -7.01 -16.91
N VAL A 84 -1.66 -7.72 -17.33
CA VAL A 84 -0.33 -7.14 -17.53
C VAL A 84 -0.39 -5.98 -18.55
N ASP A 85 -1.11 -6.16 -19.66
CA ASP A 85 -1.31 -5.11 -20.66
C ASP A 85 -2.08 -3.91 -20.07
N ALA A 86 -3.09 -4.17 -19.23
CA ALA A 86 -3.82 -3.11 -18.54
C ALA A 86 -2.91 -2.37 -17.54
N PHE A 87 -2.09 -3.10 -16.79
CA PHE A 87 -1.11 -2.52 -15.89
C PHE A 87 -0.10 -1.63 -16.64
N CYS A 88 0.43 -2.09 -17.77
CA CYS A 88 1.35 -1.29 -18.59
C CYS A 88 0.69 -0.01 -19.11
N ARG A 89 -0.59 -0.05 -19.52
CA ARG A 89 -1.33 1.17 -19.87
C ARG A 89 -1.48 2.14 -18.69
N SER A 90 -1.70 1.60 -17.47
CA SER A 90 -1.72 2.43 -16.26
C SER A 90 -0.36 3.04 -15.96
N LEU A 91 0.76 2.33 -16.21
CA LEU A 91 2.11 2.92 -16.10
C LEU A 91 2.25 4.14 -17.01
N GLU A 92 1.85 4.03 -18.29
CA GLU A 92 1.90 5.14 -19.25
C GLU A 92 1.04 6.33 -18.79
N ARG A 93 -0.17 6.07 -18.28
CA ARG A 93 -1.10 7.10 -17.80
C ARG A 93 -0.59 7.80 -16.54
N LEU A 94 -0.01 7.04 -15.61
CA LEU A 94 0.45 7.56 -14.31
C LEU A 94 1.86 8.16 -14.37
N ALA A 95 2.66 7.88 -15.41
CA ALA A 95 4.02 8.40 -15.53
C ALA A 95 4.12 9.93 -15.43
N PRO A 96 3.22 10.75 -16.01
CA PRO A 96 3.28 12.20 -15.86
C PRO A 96 3.16 12.70 -14.41
N PHE A 97 2.48 11.94 -13.54
CA PHE A 97 2.33 12.26 -12.12
C PHE A 97 3.60 11.99 -11.30
N GLN A 98 4.60 11.33 -11.87
CA GLN A 98 5.90 11.03 -11.27
C GLN A 98 5.80 10.39 -9.86
N PRO A 99 5.00 9.32 -9.68
CA PRO A 99 4.86 8.69 -8.38
C PRO A 99 6.18 8.06 -7.92
N SER A 100 6.42 8.09 -6.60
CA SER A 100 7.58 7.42 -5.97
C SER A 100 7.58 5.92 -6.24
N SER A 101 6.39 5.31 -6.29
CA SER A 101 6.17 3.91 -6.65
C SER A 101 4.81 3.71 -7.30
N ILE A 102 4.67 2.60 -8.03
CA ILE A 102 3.37 2.12 -8.50
C ILE A 102 3.12 0.75 -7.88
N VAL A 103 2.00 0.61 -7.17
CA VAL A 103 1.66 -0.60 -6.44
C VAL A 103 1.32 -1.73 -7.40
N CYS A 104 1.93 -2.89 -7.19
CA CYS A 104 1.64 -4.12 -7.91
C CYS A 104 1.37 -5.26 -6.93
N LEU A 105 0.27 -5.96 -7.14
CA LEU A 105 -0.07 -7.20 -6.46
C LEU A 105 0.20 -8.37 -7.39
N THR A 106 0.47 -9.54 -6.82
CA THR A 106 0.49 -10.73 -7.67
C THR A 106 -0.92 -11.13 -8.11
N GLY A 107 -1.93 -10.90 -7.28
CA GLY A 107 -3.25 -11.50 -7.42
C GLY A 107 -3.28 -12.93 -6.88
N THR A 108 -4.43 -13.59 -7.00
CA THR A 108 -4.68 -14.90 -6.40
C THR A 108 -4.28 -16.05 -7.32
N GLY A 109 -3.74 -17.12 -6.72
CA GLY A 109 -3.49 -18.39 -7.37
C GLY A 109 -4.71 -19.31 -7.48
N LEU A 110 -5.91 -18.87 -7.03
CA LEU A 110 -7.11 -19.70 -7.01
C LEU A 110 -7.39 -20.37 -8.36
N GLY A 111 -7.64 -21.68 -8.32
CA GLY A 111 -7.92 -22.48 -9.51
C GLY A 111 -6.70 -22.83 -10.36
N ARG A 112 -5.49 -22.46 -9.94
CA ARG A 112 -4.22 -22.77 -10.62
C ARG A 112 -3.32 -23.62 -9.73
N ASP A 113 -2.47 -24.41 -10.36
CA ASP A 113 -1.31 -25.00 -9.69
C ASP A 113 -0.35 -23.89 -9.20
N ALA A 114 0.27 -24.10 -8.03
CA ALA A 114 1.11 -23.08 -7.40
C ALA A 114 2.33 -22.67 -8.28
N ASP A 115 2.97 -23.66 -8.92
CA ASP A 115 4.11 -23.39 -9.80
C ASP A 115 3.67 -22.66 -11.06
N ALA A 116 2.49 -22.99 -11.61
CA ALA A 116 1.91 -22.27 -12.74
C ALA A 116 1.56 -20.82 -12.37
N ALA A 117 0.94 -20.58 -11.21
CA ALA A 117 0.64 -19.24 -10.73
C ALA A 117 1.92 -18.41 -10.52
N ARG A 118 2.95 -19.01 -9.91
CA ARG A 118 4.25 -18.39 -9.74
C ARG A 118 4.91 -18.04 -11.08
N SER A 119 4.92 -18.96 -12.05
CA SER A 119 5.50 -18.70 -13.38
C SER A 119 4.81 -17.53 -14.08
N ILE A 120 3.48 -17.47 -14.04
CA ILE A 120 2.72 -16.35 -14.60
C ILE A 120 3.08 -15.03 -13.92
N ALA A 121 3.21 -15.04 -12.59
CA ALA A 121 3.59 -13.84 -11.84
C ALA A 121 5.00 -13.36 -12.20
N VAL A 122 5.96 -14.27 -12.33
CA VAL A 122 7.35 -13.97 -12.76
C VAL A 122 7.36 -13.33 -14.14
N ASP A 123 6.69 -13.95 -15.12
CA ASP A 123 6.66 -13.46 -16.51
C ASP A 123 5.95 -12.10 -16.60
N GLY A 124 4.86 -11.94 -15.86
CA GLY A 124 4.11 -10.69 -15.76
C GLY A 124 4.96 -9.56 -15.16
N LEU A 125 5.60 -9.81 -14.01
CA LEU A 125 6.49 -8.84 -13.35
C LEU A 125 7.68 -8.47 -14.23
N ALA A 126 8.28 -9.43 -14.93
CA ALA A 126 9.37 -9.14 -15.89
C ALA A 126 8.91 -8.24 -17.05
N THR A 127 7.66 -8.38 -17.49
CA THR A 127 7.08 -7.52 -18.52
C THR A 127 6.81 -6.12 -18.00
N ILE A 128 6.19 -6.01 -16.82
CA ILE A 128 5.91 -4.76 -16.12
C ILE A 128 7.21 -4.01 -15.83
N ALA A 129 8.25 -4.72 -15.38
CA ALA A 129 9.56 -4.13 -15.10
C ALA A 129 10.18 -3.44 -16.34
N ARG A 130 10.14 -4.10 -17.50
CA ARG A 130 10.67 -3.50 -18.75
C ARG A 130 9.94 -2.22 -19.13
N GLU A 131 8.61 -2.19 -18.93
CA GLU A 131 7.81 -1.01 -19.21
C GLU A 131 8.08 0.11 -18.20
N ALA A 132 8.18 -0.23 -16.92
CA ALA A 132 8.55 0.72 -15.87
C ALA A 132 9.94 1.33 -16.11
N GLU A 133 10.94 0.53 -16.49
CA GLU A 133 12.27 1.03 -16.87
C GLU A 133 12.20 2.02 -18.06
N ARG A 134 11.41 1.69 -19.09
CA ARG A 134 11.21 2.57 -20.24
C ARG A 134 10.64 3.92 -19.87
N LEU A 135 9.78 3.96 -18.85
CA LEU A 135 9.10 5.16 -18.36
C LEU A 135 9.84 5.86 -17.21
N GLY A 136 10.91 5.27 -16.69
CA GLY A 136 11.65 5.80 -15.53
C GLY A 136 10.88 5.68 -14.23
N LEU A 137 9.98 4.71 -14.13
CA LEU A 137 9.13 4.46 -12.95
C LEU A 137 9.66 3.31 -12.10
N ARG A 138 9.21 3.24 -10.85
CA ARG A 138 9.44 2.12 -9.95
C ARG A 138 8.11 1.46 -9.60
N VAL A 139 8.09 0.13 -9.60
CA VAL A 139 6.93 -0.69 -9.25
C VAL A 139 7.23 -1.42 -7.95
N GLY A 140 6.36 -1.24 -6.97
CA GLY A 140 6.43 -1.89 -5.68
C GLY A 140 5.55 -3.12 -5.62
N LEU A 141 6.16 -4.30 -5.52
CA LEU A 141 5.42 -5.54 -5.23
C LEU A 141 5.01 -5.54 -3.77
N GLU A 142 3.70 -5.64 -3.51
CA GLU A 142 3.13 -5.60 -2.18
C GLU A 142 2.82 -7.01 -1.67
N PRO A 143 3.49 -7.47 -0.59
CA PRO A 143 3.13 -8.70 0.11
C PRO A 143 1.80 -8.52 0.85
N TYR A 144 0.90 -9.51 0.73
CA TYR A 144 -0.46 -9.38 1.21
C TYR A 144 -0.82 -10.50 2.17
N GLN A 145 -1.14 -10.19 3.45
CA GLN A 145 -1.64 -11.19 4.37
C GLN A 145 -3.02 -11.73 3.92
N ARG A 146 -3.35 -12.92 4.39
CA ARG A 146 -4.68 -13.51 4.17
C ARG A 146 -5.64 -12.99 5.24
N VAL A 147 -6.74 -12.36 4.82
CA VAL A 147 -7.78 -11.82 5.69
C VAL A 147 -9.11 -12.47 5.36
N GLY A 148 -9.81 -12.99 6.38
CA GLY A 148 -11.12 -13.59 6.20
C GLY A 148 -11.15 -14.86 5.33
N GLY A 149 -10.01 -15.53 5.14
CA GLY A 149 -9.89 -16.70 4.28
C GLY A 149 -9.76 -16.39 2.79
N GLU A 150 -9.74 -15.13 2.40
CA GLU A 150 -9.53 -14.68 1.03
C GLU A 150 -8.04 -14.61 0.71
N GLU A 151 -7.66 -15.11 -0.47
CA GLU A 151 -6.30 -15.02 -0.98
C GLU A 151 -6.23 -13.89 -2.00
N TRP A 152 -5.40 -12.87 -1.72
CA TRP A 152 -5.21 -11.71 -2.59
C TRP A 152 -3.86 -11.71 -3.30
N SER A 153 -2.93 -12.49 -2.78
CA SER A 153 -1.57 -12.54 -3.28
C SER A 153 -1.00 -13.93 -3.07
N ILE A 154 -0.13 -14.36 -3.97
CA ILE A 154 0.67 -15.57 -3.79
C ILE A 154 1.94 -15.31 -2.97
N VAL A 155 2.22 -14.05 -2.62
CA VAL A 155 3.31 -13.66 -1.70
C VAL A 155 2.72 -12.94 -0.49
N SER A 156 3.17 -13.31 0.72
CA SER A 156 2.64 -12.82 1.98
C SER A 156 3.72 -12.28 2.93
N SER A 157 4.95 -12.25 2.48
CA SER A 157 6.10 -11.76 3.26
C SER A 157 7.12 -11.05 2.38
N ILE A 158 7.94 -10.21 3.01
CA ILE A 158 9.05 -9.52 2.32
C ILE A 158 10.01 -10.52 1.66
N PRO A 159 10.47 -11.61 2.32
CA PRO A 159 11.32 -12.59 1.67
C PRO A 159 10.72 -13.23 0.41
N GLU A 160 9.43 -13.63 0.46
CA GLU A 160 8.75 -14.21 -0.71
C GLU A 160 8.67 -13.22 -1.87
N ALA A 161 8.39 -11.94 -1.59
CA ALA A 161 8.37 -10.90 -2.63
C ALA A 161 9.77 -10.66 -3.22
N VAL A 162 10.82 -10.64 -2.40
CA VAL A 162 12.21 -10.52 -2.87
C VAL A 162 12.60 -11.69 -3.77
N GLU A 163 12.22 -12.92 -3.41
CA GLU A 163 12.46 -14.10 -4.25
C GLU A 163 11.75 -13.97 -5.60
N LEU A 164 10.48 -13.56 -5.60
CA LEU A 164 9.72 -13.40 -6.83
C LEU A 164 10.30 -12.31 -7.73
N ILE A 165 10.75 -11.18 -7.16
CA ILE A 165 11.45 -10.11 -7.90
C ILE A 165 12.75 -10.62 -8.52
N ARG A 166 13.52 -11.42 -7.79
CA ARG A 166 14.75 -12.03 -8.31
C ARG A 166 14.48 -12.97 -9.49
N ASP A 167 13.46 -13.81 -9.35
CA ASP A 167 13.06 -14.72 -10.43
C ASP A 167 12.55 -13.96 -11.66
N ALA A 168 11.95 -12.77 -11.47
CA ALA A 168 11.55 -11.88 -12.56
C ALA A 168 12.71 -11.07 -13.20
N GLY A 169 13.96 -11.34 -12.81
CA GLY A 169 15.14 -10.74 -13.39
C GLY A 169 15.80 -9.65 -12.55
N ASP A 170 15.35 -9.44 -11.31
CA ASP A 170 15.93 -8.49 -10.33
C ASP A 170 16.15 -7.07 -10.90
N SER A 171 15.20 -6.59 -11.72
CA SER A 171 15.24 -5.27 -12.31
C SER A 171 15.26 -4.17 -11.24
N PRO A 172 16.06 -3.10 -11.42
CA PRO A 172 16.03 -1.94 -10.51
C PRO A 172 14.70 -1.18 -10.52
N ALA A 173 13.84 -1.40 -11.51
CA ALA A 173 12.49 -0.84 -11.55
C ALA A 173 11.51 -1.59 -10.64
N LEU A 174 11.86 -2.78 -10.13
CA LEU A 174 11.06 -3.52 -9.16
C LEU A 174 11.61 -3.34 -7.74
N GLY A 175 10.71 -3.15 -6.80
CA GLY A 175 11.02 -3.07 -5.38
C GLY A 175 9.86 -3.57 -4.53
N ILE A 176 9.90 -3.29 -3.24
CA ILE A 176 8.88 -3.68 -2.28
C ILE A 176 7.99 -2.48 -1.98
N GLN A 177 6.68 -2.64 -2.14
CA GLN A 177 5.70 -1.80 -1.48
C GLN A 177 5.44 -2.38 -0.10
N PHE A 178 5.89 -1.68 0.92
CA PHE A 178 5.63 -2.08 2.29
C PHE A 178 4.26 -1.61 2.71
N ASP A 179 3.44 -2.47 3.34
CA ASP A 179 2.21 -2.06 4.01
C ASP A 179 2.16 -2.64 5.43
N SER A 180 2.12 -1.77 6.41
CA SER A 180 2.07 -2.16 7.82
C SER A 180 0.82 -2.98 8.16
N TRP A 181 -0.30 -2.75 7.49
CA TRP A 181 -1.55 -3.50 7.71
C TRP A 181 -1.45 -4.97 7.31
N HIS A 182 -0.62 -5.26 6.28
CA HIS A 182 -0.39 -6.62 5.82
C HIS A 182 0.73 -7.33 6.58
N LEU A 183 1.70 -6.58 7.09
CA LEU A 183 2.95 -7.15 7.60
C LEU A 183 3.10 -7.07 9.13
N TRP A 184 2.19 -6.40 9.85
CA TRP A 184 2.30 -6.10 11.29
C TRP A 184 2.62 -7.29 12.18
N ASN A 185 2.15 -8.49 11.85
CA ASN A 185 2.29 -9.72 12.63
C ASN A 185 3.31 -10.72 12.05
N THR A 186 4.09 -10.30 11.02
CA THR A 186 5.15 -11.15 10.45
C THR A 186 6.25 -11.37 11.48
N PRO A 187 6.60 -12.62 11.84
CA PRO A 187 7.58 -12.89 12.92
C PRO A 187 8.96 -12.29 12.69
N THR A 188 9.39 -12.18 11.43
CA THR A 188 10.71 -11.69 11.01
C THR A 188 10.69 -10.22 10.57
N LEU A 189 9.57 -9.50 10.77
CA LEU A 189 9.32 -8.18 10.22
C LEU A 189 10.50 -7.20 10.40
N TYR A 190 11.03 -7.08 11.61
CA TYR A 190 12.06 -6.08 11.90
C TYR A 190 13.41 -6.44 11.30
N ASP A 191 13.75 -7.72 11.27
CA ASP A 191 14.96 -8.23 10.61
C ASP A 191 14.85 -8.08 9.09
N ASP A 192 13.63 -8.27 8.53
CA ASP A 192 13.36 -8.10 7.11
C ASP A 192 13.43 -6.63 6.70
N ILE A 193 12.90 -5.71 7.51
CA ILE A 193 13.03 -4.26 7.28
C ILE A 193 14.52 -3.87 7.25
N GLU A 194 15.31 -4.25 8.26
CA GLU A 194 16.73 -3.90 8.32
C GLU A 194 17.51 -4.46 7.13
N ARG A 195 17.19 -5.68 6.71
CA ARG A 195 17.91 -6.36 5.62
C ARG A 195 17.56 -5.86 4.22
N GLU A 196 16.30 -5.52 3.99
CA GLU A 196 15.77 -5.27 2.63
C GLU A 196 15.36 -3.81 2.39
N ILE A 197 15.67 -2.87 3.30
CA ILE A 197 15.24 -1.47 3.20
C ILE A 197 15.60 -0.80 1.88
N ASP A 198 16.75 -1.13 1.30
CA ASP A 198 17.21 -0.59 0.02
C ASP A 198 16.32 -1.01 -1.16
N ARG A 199 15.49 -2.05 -0.97
CA ARG A 199 14.51 -2.50 -1.96
C ARG A 199 13.15 -1.85 -1.80
N PHE A 200 12.91 -1.12 -0.71
CA PHE A 200 11.62 -0.48 -0.50
C PHE A 200 11.47 0.73 -1.44
N VAL A 201 10.32 0.82 -2.08
CA VAL A 201 10.00 1.90 -3.03
C VAL A 201 8.79 2.73 -2.58
N GLY A 202 7.99 2.19 -1.68
CA GLY A 202 6.85 2.86 -1.07
C GLY A 202 6.50 2.24 0.29
N VAL A 203 5.89 3.04 1.15
CA VAL A 203 5.45 2.63 2.49
C VAL A 203 4.03 3.09 2.73
N HIS A 204 3.11 2.13 2.85
CA HIS A 204 1.76 2.34 3.34
C HIS A 204 1.68 2.12 4.85
N VAL A 205 0.93 2.98 5.54
CA VAL A 205 0.75 2.92 6.99
C VAL A 205 -0.72 2.90 7.33
N ALA A 206 -1.14 1.80 7.94
CA ALA A 206 -2.42 1.63 8.59
C ALA A 206 -2.25 0.67 9.78
N ASP A 207 -3.26 0.54 10.63
CA ASP A 207 -3.24 -0.42 11.72
C ASP A 207 -4.31 -1.49 11.54
N TYR A 208 -4.05 -2.65 12.12
CA TYR A 208 -4.94 -3.80 12.03
C TYR A 208 -5.93 -3.81 13.18
N ARG A 209 -7.21 -3.87 12.85
CA ARG A 209 -8.31 -3.97 13.82
C ARG A 209 -8.54 -5.44 14.20
N GLU A 210 -8.61 -5.75 15.50
CA GLU A 210 -8.92 -7.10 15.98
C GLU A 210 -10.14 -7.08 16.93
N PRO A 211 -11.20 -7.86 16.62
CA PRO A 211 -11.38 -8.61 15.39
C PRO A 211 -11.61 -7.69 14.19
N THR A 212 -11.02 -8.03 13.04
CA THR A 212 -11.33 -7.34 11.80
C THR A 212 -12.70 -7.77 11.26
N ARG A 213 -13.42 -6.84 10.66
CA ARG A 213 -14.69 -7.09 9.98
C ARG A 213 -14.52 -7.45 8.50
N GLY A 214 -13.31 -7.27 7.97
CA GLY A 214 -12.96 -7.58 6.59
C GLY A 214 -11.72 -6.83 6.12
N TRP A 215 -11.40 -6.98 4.83
CA TRP A 215 -10.22 -6.37 4.21
C TRP A 215 -10.29 -4.83 4.13
N ALA A 216 -11.50 -4.27 4.10
CA ALA A 216 -11.73 -2.83 4.09
C ALA A 216 -12.09 -2.28 5.50
N ASP A 217 -11.49 -2.86 6.56
CA ASP A 217 -11.69 -2.45 7.95
C ASP A 217 -10.35 -2.10 8.60
N ARG A 218 -9.68 -1.09 8.06
CA ARG A 218 -8.40 -0.63 8.61
C ARG A 218 -8.63 0.38 9.74
N ALA A 219 -7.76 0.33 10.74
CA ALA A 219 -7.69 1.33 11.80
C ALA A 219 -6.65 2.41 11.45
N LEU A 220 -6.81 3.59 12.02
CA LEU A 220 -5.79 4.64 11.98
C LEU A 220 -4.49 4.15 12.64
N PRO A 221 -3.32 4.65 12.25
CA PRO A 221 -2.04 4.28 12.86
C PRO A 221 -2.07 4.38 14.39
N GLY A 222 -1.71 3.30 15.09
CA GLY A 222 -1.72 3.23 16.56
C GLY A 222 -3.08 3.03 17.21
N HIS A 223 -4.15 2.83 16.43
CA HIS A 223 -5.50 2.60 16.94
C HIS A 223 -5.97 1.14 16.79
N GLY A 224 -5.10 0.25 16.37
CA GLY A 224 -5.32 -1.18 16.25
C GLY A 224 -4.43 -2.00 17.18
N VAL A 225 -4.09 -3.21 16.75
CA VAL A 225 -3.25 -4.15 17.52
C VAL A 225 -1.82 -4.25 17.02
N GLY A 226 -1.51 -3.61 15.88
CA GLY A 226 -0.14 -3.53 15.34
C GLY A 226 0.73 -2.58 16.19
N ASP A 227 2.01 -2.91 16.35
CA ASP A 227 2.97 -1.99 16.98
C ASP A 227 3.48 -0.96 15.95
N ILE A 228 2.53 -0.16 15.40
CA ILE A 228 2.84 0.84 14.36
C ILE A 228 3.94 1.82 14.81
N PRO A 229 3.95 2.32 16.06
CA PRO A 229 5.05 3.17 16.52
C PRO A 229 6.43 2.50 16.41
N ARG A 230 6.52 1.19 16.66
CA ARG A 230 7.78 0.44 16.50
C ARG A 230 8.13 0.20 15.04
N ILE A 231 7.12 -0.11 14.21
CA ILE A 231 7.32 -0.31 12.76
C ILE A 231 7.87 0.96 12.11
N VAL A 232 7.23 2.11 12.35
CA VAL A 232 7.67 3.41 11.80
C VAL A 232 9.09 3.74 12.24
N ARG A 233 9.44 3.50 13.52
CA ARG A 233 10.81 3.68 14.01
C ARG A 233 11.81 2.72 13.37
N ALA A 234 11.43 1.47 13.15
CA ALA A 234 12.30 0.50 12.49
C ALA A 234 12.60 0.90 11.04
N LEU A 235 11.59 1.32 10.30
CA LEU A 235 11.74 1.85 8.93
C LEU A 235 12.68 3.05 8.90
N HIS A 236 12.47 4.03 9.79
CA HIS A 236 13.32 5.22 9.89
C HIS A 236 14.76 4.87 10.29
N ALA A 237 14.94 3.99 11.27
CA ALA A 237 16.27 3.56 11.74
C ALA A 237 17.03 2.77 10.66
N ALA A 238 16.32 1.98 9.84
CA ALA A 238 16.90 1.28 8.71
C ALA A 238 17.25 2.20 7.53
N GLY A 239 16.79 3.45 7.53
CA GLY A 239 17.16 4.46 6.52
C GLY A 239 16.04 4.87 5.57
N TRP A 240 14.76 4.52 5.86
CA TRP A 240 13.65 5.04 5.05
C TRP A 240 13.57 6.57 5.16
N ASP A 241 13.67 7.23 4.02
CA ASP A 241 13.64 8.70 3.88
C ASP A 241 12.52 9.19 2.95
N GLY A 242 11.71 8.24 2.41
CA GLY A 242 10.54 8.53 1.57
C GLY A 242 9.32 8.98 2.38
N LEU A 243 8.20 9.11 1.67
CA LEU A 243 6.91 9.43 2.26
C LEU A 243 6.35 8.21 3.04
N TYR A 244 5.73 8.48 4.19
CA TYR A 244 4.84 7.55 4.86
C TYR A 244 3.42 7.84 4.39
N ASP A 245 2.84 6.93 3.62
CA ASP A 245 1.53 7.13 2.99
C ASP A 245 0.44 6.44 3.82
N ILE A 246 -0.45 7.22 4.45
CA ILE A 246 -1.54 6.67 5.26
C ILE A 246 -2.62 6.14 4.34
N GLU A 247 -2.87 4.82 4.39
CA GLU A 247 -3.84 4.17 3.52
C GLU A 247 -4.94 3.47 4.32
N ILE A 248 -6.13 4.10 4.39
CA ILE A 248 -7.24 3.62 5.19
C ILE A 248 -8.42 3.18 4.31
N PHE A 249 -8.59 1.87 4.19
CA PHE A 249 -9.83 1.29 3.71
C PHE A 249 -10.86 1.24 4.83
N SER A 250 -12.06 1.75 4.58
CA SER A 250 -13.12 1.81 5.60
C SER A 250 -14.49 1.79 4.92
N ASP A 251 -14.96 0.57 4.61
CA ASP A 251 -16.13 0.39 3.74
C ASP A 251 -17.41 1.03 4.30
N ASP A 252 -18.11 1.76 3.45
CA ASP A 252 -19.38 2.42 3.70
C ASP A 252 -20.52 1.82 2.87
N GLY A 253 -20.34 0.58 2.43
CA GLY A 253 -21.22 -0.14 1.51
C GLY A 253 -20.72 -0.15 0.06
N THR A 254 -19.65 0.58 -0.28
CA THR A 254 -19.08 0.64 -1.63
C THR A 254 -18.61 -0.73 -2.11
N PHE A 255 -18.00 -1.52 -1.23
CA PHE A 255 -17.50 -2.87 -1.49
C PHE A 255 -18.33 -3.97 -0.81
N GLY A 256 -19.53 -3.60 -0.31
CA GLY A 256 -20.51 -4.56 0.21
C GLY A 256 -20.52 -4.73 1.73
N ALA A 257 -19.63 -4.06 2.48
CA ALA A 257 -19.65 -4.06 3.94
C ALA A 257 -19.88 -2.64 4.48
N GLU A 258 -21.10 -2.35 4.95
CA GLU A 258 -21.46 -1.04 5.50
C GLU A 258 -21.05 -0.95 6.97
N TYR A 259 -19.90 -0.33 7.26
CA TYR A 259 -19.47 -0.10 8.64
C TYR A 259 -20.03 1.21 9.18
N HIS A 260 -20.72 1.16 10.31
CA HIS A 260 -21.38 2.33 10.94
C HIS A 260 -20.39 3.44 11.36
N ASP A 261 -19.10 3.10 11.52
CA ASP A 261 -17.99 3.98 11.88
C ASP A 261 -17.02 4.22 10.72
N SER A 262 -17.48 4.01 9.48
CA SER A 262 -16.69 4.18 8.29
C SER A 262 -16.09 5.59 8.17
N PHE A 263 -14.78 5.67 7.90
CA PHE A 263 -14.11 6.93 7.58
C PHE A 263 -14.57 7.50 6.23
N TRP A 264 -15.02 6.65 5.30
CA TRP A 264 -15.54 7.10 4.00
C TRP A 264 -16.91 7.78 4.11
N ALA A 265 -17.66 7.50 5.17
CA ALA A 265 -18.92 8.19 5.46
C ALA A 265 -18.70 9.55 6.16
N ALA A 266 -17.52 9.81 6.71
CA ALA A 266 -17.16 11.07 7.34
C ALA A 266 -16.70 12.12 6.31
N ARG A 267 -16.58 13.38 6.74
CA ARG A 267 -15.97 14.42 5.90
C ARG A 267 -14.47 14.15 5.72
N ALA A 268 -13.97 14.30 4.50
CA ALA A 268 -12.56 14.07 4.18
C ALA A 268 -11.61 14.86 5.10
N THR A 269 -11.87 16.14 5.32
CA THR A 269 -11.05 17.00 6.21
C THR A 269 -11.00 16.50 7.66
N GLU A 270 -12.08 15.91 8.15
CA GLU A 270 -12.11 15.31 9.51
C GLU A 270 -11.28 14.02 9.53
N THR A 271 -11.42 13.17 8.51
CA THR A 271 -10.63 11.94 8.37
C THR A 271 -9.15 12.26 8.26
N LEU A 272 -8.75 13.26 7.45
CA LEU A 272 -7.37 13.71 7.32
C LEU A 272 -6.79 14.19 8.65
N ALA A 273 -7.50 15.08 9.37
CA ALA A 273 -7.02 15.58 10.65
C ALA A 273 -6.79 14.45 11.66
N ARG A 274 -7.68 13.45 11.70
CA ARG A 274 -7.55 12.28 12.58
C ARG A 274 -6.38 11.39 12.15
N ALA A 275 -6.19 11.18 10.85
CA ALA A 275 -5.12 10.34 10.31
C ALA A 275 -3.74 10.96 10.58
N CYS A 276 -3.57 12.26 10.32
CA CYS A 276 -2.34 12.98 10.62
C CYS A 276 -2.01 12.95 12.12
N THR A 277 -2.98 13.27 12.99
CA THR A 277 -2.79 13.24 14.45
C THR A 277 -2.39 11.84 14.93
N ALA A 278 -3.03 10.79 14.40
CA ALA A 278 -2.72 9.40 14.76
C ALA A 278 -1.28 9.02 14.38
N PHE A 279 -0.84 9.40 13.18
CA PHE A 279 0.54 9.16 12.75
C PHE A 279 1.56 9.95 13.58
N GLU A 280 1.31 11.23 13.86
CA GLU A 280 2.17 12.07 14.71
C GLU A 280 2.35 11.46 16.10
N HIS A 281 1.30 10.89 16.68
CA HIS A 281 1.39 10.15 17.94
C HIS A 281 2.29 8.92 17.82
N CYS A 282 2.17 8.14 16.74
CA CYS A 282 3.05 6.99 16.48
C CYS A 282 4.51 7.40 16.34
N TRP A 283 4.77 8.50 15.64
CA TRP A 283 6.12 9.04 15.45
C TRP A 283 6.73 9.53 16.75
N SER A 284 5.96 10.25 17.56
CA SER A 284 6.41 10.86 18.81
C SER A 284 6.47 9.89 19.98
N ALA A 285 5.82 8.72 19.89
CA ALA A 285 5.86 7.70 20.92
C ALA A 285 7.29 7.22 21.15
N GLY A 286 7.82 7.42 22.36
CA GLY A 286 9.11 6.88 22.77
C GLY A 286 9.15 5.33 22.68
N PRO A 287 10.32 4.69 22.81
CA PRO A 287 10.38 3.22 22.82
C PRO A 287 9.43 2.69 23.90
N PRO A 288 8.66 1.63 23.61
CA PRO A 288 7.77 1.05 24.60
C PRO A 288 8.59 0.70 25.85
N SER A 289 8.07 1.04 27.02
CA SER A 289 8.65 0.55 28.28
C SER A 289 8.58 -0.98 28.19
N VAL A 290 9.74 -1.63 28.17
CA VAL A 290 9.83 -3.09 28.07
C VAL A 290 9.26 -3.69 29.35
N ALA A 291 7.97 -3.96 29.38
CA ALA A 291 7.40 -4.86 30.37
C ALA A 291 7.85 -6.28 29.99
N PRO A 292 8.53 -7.01 30.89
CA PRO A 292 9.01 -8.35 30.57
C PRO A 292 7.79 -9.24 30.24
N ARG A 293 7.78 -9.82 29.05
CA ARG A 293 6.81 -10.89 28.70
C ARG A 293 6.95 -11.99 29.75
N ARG A 294 5.92 -12.18 30.57
CA ARG A 294 5.80 -13.36 31.42
C ARG A 294 5.65 -14.56 30.48
N GLN A 295 6.73 -15.35 30.34
CA GLN A 295 6.66 -16.68 29.77
C GLN A 295 5.79 -17.55 30.68
N THR A 296 4.55 -17.78 30.30
CA THR A 296 3.75 -18.86 30.85
C THR A 296 4.17 -20.16 30.14
N VAL A 297 5.15 -20.82 30.68
CA VAL A 297 5.43 -22.22 30.36
C VAL A 297 4.25 -23.04 30.87
N LYS A 298 3.39 -23.49 29.96
CA LYS A 298 2.44 -24.57 30.26
C LYS A 298 3.20 -25.89 30.10
N GLU A 299 3.57 -26.48 31.22
CA GLU A 299 3.96 -27.88 31.25
C GLU A 299 2.76 -28.75 30.85
N TRP A 300 2.93 -29.49 29.77
CA TRP A 300 2.02 -30.58 29.41
C TRP A 300 2.52 -31.84 30.11
N ARG A 301 1.74 -32.38 31.06
CA ARG A 301 1.81 -33.77 31.54
C ARG A 301 0.85 -34.63 30.78
#